data_cd8f6cc7ecd4b34d7b4b918759087561
#
_entry.id   cd8f6cc7ecd4b34d7b4b918759087561
#
_cell.length_a   1.000
_cell.length_b   1.000
_cell.length_c   1.000
_cell.angle_alpha   90.00
_cell.angle_beta   90.00
_cell.angle_gamma   90.00
#
_symmetry.space_group_name_H-M   'P 1'
#
loop_
_entity.id
_entity.type
_entity.pdbx_description
1 polymer ?
#
loop_
_entity_poly.entity_id
_entity_poly.type
_entity_poly.pdbx_seq_one_letter_code
_entity_poly.pdbx_strand_id
1 'polypeptide(L)'
;MERKPQFRDDGVLHATVNGHRFHLRRKDPTEDNYLWIDGKQPPIVLDRTATEFVTHLIEAMWLYQQGDGDESQAVIDYVVGKMTEKYSRGFIPWRRKVNRERILTDLNRLYGTLMNVANGSCPVEGGLGPKELKYGQWIAPARMDLAVTYRCNLECPKCYVGDRKVDRELTTSEWVKIYEILWKAGIPQVVFTGGEPTLRDDIVELVSQADEFVTGLVTNGTRLFELAQALKDASLDYAQVTVESFDPKVHDEITRMEGSHAKTLAGIRKALSVGMQIVTNTTLTKSNAASFTETIKWLHGLGIKNVACNTLICSGHGVEHKRENGLDDKALKDVLTAGCQTANELGMAFQWYSPTCYHEGTNPIELGLGIKTCSAAAHNMTIQPDGTVLPCQSWPDTVGNILKDDWASIWQHPTCVKLRKHLFTPEECRGCEYEPSCGGGCPLDTSPRTKSQGEEGSGR
;
A
#
# COMPACT_ATOMS: atom_id res chain seq x y z
N MET A 1 14.44 16.61 15.15
CA MET A 1 14.49 16.05 16.52
C MET A 1 13.44 14.95 16.57
N GLU A 2 13.86 13.68 16.59
CA GLU A 2 12.93 12.56 16.63
C GLU A 2 12.05 12.61 17.88
N ARG A 3 10.72 12.49 17.70
CA ARG A 3 9.78 12.55 18.83
C ARG A 3 9.84 11.25 19.63
N LYS A 4 9.82 11.35 20.95
CA LYS A 4 9.77 10.16 21.82
C LYS A 4 8.56 9.29 21.50
N PRO A 5 8.75 7.96 21.29
CA PRO A 5 7.64 7.05 21.10
C PRO A 5 6.71 7.05 22.31
N GLN A 6 5.45 7.29 22.09
CA GLN A 6 4.42 7.15 23.11
C GLN A 6 3.09 6.83 22.45
N PHE A 7 2.28 6.01 23.12
CA PHE A 7 0.90 5.88 22.69
C PHE A 7 0.17 7.19 22.88
N ARG A 8 -0.50 7.61 21.85
CA ARG A 8 -1.47 8.71 21.90
C ARG A 8 -2.79 8.19 22.48
N ASP A 9 -3.66 9.08 22.92
CA ASP A 9 -4.97 8.74 23.48
C ASP A 9 -5.84 7.96 22.48
N ASP A 10 -5.55 8.10 21.17
CA ASP A 10 -6.19 7.37 20.07
C ASP A 10 -5.65 5.94 19.84
N GLY A 11 -4.67 5.49 20.63
CA GLY A 11 -4.12 4.14 20.53
C GLY A 11 -3.08 3.94 19.41
N VAL A 12 -2.51 5.01 18.86
CA VAL A 12 -1.46 4.96 17.85
C VAL A 12 -0.09 5.21 18.47
N LEU A 13 0.89 4.37 18.13
CA LEU A 13 2.31 4.59 18.43
C LEU A 13 3.09 4.55 17.12
N HIS A 14 3.88 5.57 16.89
CA HIS A 14 4.78 5.67 15.75
C HIS A 14 6.19 5.99 16.24
N ALA A 15 7.19 5.37 15.65
CA ALA A 15 8.59 5.64 15.93
C ALA A 15 9.47 5.26 14.75
N THR A 16 10.55 6.02 14.57
CA THR A 16 11.68 5.63 13.73
C THR A 16 12.81 5.19 14.62
N VAL A 17 13.25 3.95 14.47
CA VAL A 17 14.30 3.35 15.28
C VAL A 17 15.23 2.56 14.38
N ASN A 18 16.53 2.82 14.48
CA ASN A 18 17.56 2.16 13.66
C ASN A 18 17.25 2.18 12.15
N GLY A 19 16.70 3.28 11.64
CA GLY A 19 16.35 3.45 10.25
C GLY A 19 15.06 2.76 9.81
N HIS A 20 14.36 2.05 10.70
CA HIS A 20 13.07 1.43 10.43
C HIS A 20 11.93 2.22 11.06
N ARG A 21 10.84 2.41 10.33
CA ARG A 21 9.61 3.05 10.81
C ARG A 21 8.63 2.02 11.33
N PHE A 22 8.31 2.12 12.60
CA PHE A 22 7.32 1.29 13.27
C PHE A 22 6.03 2.08 13.42
N HIS A 23 4.93 1.53 13.00
CA HIS A 23 3.60 2.10 13.16
C HIS A 23 2.68 1.05 13.79
N LEU A 24 2.38 1.22 15.07
CA LEU A 24 1.55 0.32 15.85
C LEU A 24 0.19 0.96 16.11
N ARG A 25 -0.87 0.30 15.68
CA ARG A 25 -2.26 0.71 15.91
C ARG A 25 -2.90 -0.23 16.92
N ARG A 26 -3.30 0.30 18.05
CA ARG A 26 -4.01 -0.39 19.12
C ARG A 26 -5.40 0.20 19.27
N LYS A 27 -6.44 -0.58 18.97
CA LYS A 27 -7.83 -0.14 19.09
C LYS A 27 -8.39 -0.42 20.48
N ASP A 28 -8.22 -1.65 20.96
CA ASP A 28 -8.73 -2.13 22.24
C ASP A 28 -7.74 -3.13 22.85
N PRO A 29 -7.51 -3.10 24.17
CA PRO A 29 -6.64 -4.08 24.84
C PRO A 29 -7.10 -5.53 24.71
N THR A 30 -8.34 -5.78 24.32
CA THR A 30 -8.94 -7.11 24.16
C THR A 30 -8.98 -7.58 22.71
N GLU A 31 -8.70 -6.72 21.73
CA GLU A 31 -8.73 -7.02 20.30
C GLU A 31 -7.34 -7.18 19.70
N ASP A 32 -7.27 -7.68 18.46
CA ASP A 32 -6.05 -7.74 17.66
C ASP A 32 -5.54 -6.32 17.35
N ASN A 33 -4.23 -6.14 17.45
CA ASN A 33 -3.54 -4.90 17.13
C ASN A 33 -2.69 -5.09 15.87
N TYR A 34 -2.37 -4.00 15.19
CA TYR A 34 -1.72 -4.04 13.88
C TYR A 34 -0.42 -3.25 13.90
N LEU A 35 0.66 -3.90 13.45
CA LEU A 35 1.99 -3.29 13.33
C LEU A 35 2.43 -3.27 11.86
N TRP A 36 2.77 -2.10 11.37
CA TRP A 36 3.49 -1.91 10.12
C TRP A 36 4.95 -1.59 10.40
N ILE A 37 5.84 -2.20 9.63
CA ILE A 37 7.27 -1.89 9.61
C ILE A 37 7.59 -1.42 8.20
N ASP A 38 8.09 -0.18 8.06
CA ASP A 38 8.38 0.46 6.77
C ASP A 38 7.20 0.41 5.78
N GLY A 39 5.97 0.45 6.28
CA GLY A 39 4.76 0.38 5.47
C GLY A 39 4.52 -0.94 4.74
N LYS A 40 5.28 -1.99 5.06
CA LYS A 40 5.14 -3.30 4.41
C LYS A 40 3.77 -3.91 4.68
N GLN A 41 3.24 -4.59 3.68
CA GLN A 41 1.93 -5.21 3.70
C GLN A 41 2.06 -6.73 3.50
N PRO A 42 1.22 -7.52 4.15
CA PRO A 42 0.21 -7.15 5.15
C PRO A 42 0.83 -6.72 6.49
N PRO A 43 0.10 -6.00 7.36
CA PRO A 43 0.57 -5.69 8.69
C PRO A 43 0.72 -6.96 9.54
N ILE A 44 1.59 -6.90 10.54
CA ILE A 44 1.72 -7.94 11.54
C ILE A 44 0.54 -7.81 12.52
N VAL A 45 -0.20 -8.88 12.73
CA VAL A 45 -1.29 -8.93 13.72
C VAL A 45 -0.71 -9.37 15.06
N LEU A 46 -0.87 -8.53 16.08
CA LEU A 46 -0.36 -8.75 17.42
C LEU A 46 -1.51 -8.97 18.41
N ASP A 47 -1.38 -9.97 19.27
CA ASP A 47 -2.20 -10.06 20.47
C ASP A 47 -1.79 -9.03 21.51
N ARG A 48 -2.52 -8.97 22.62
CA ARG A 48 -2.25 -8.03 23.71
C ARG A 48 -0.82 -8.14 24.25
N THR A 49 -0.32 -9.36 24.46
CA THR A 49 1.01 -9.58 25.05
C THR A 49 2.11 -9.18 24.08
N ALA A 50 2.00 -9.58 22.81
CA ALA A 50 2.93 -9.19 21.77
C ALA A 50 2.93 -7.67 21.55
N THR A 51 1.77 -7.01 21.64
CA THR A 51 1.66 -5.54 21.57
C THR A 51 2.44 -4.85 22.67
N GLU A 52 2.36 -5.35 23.91
CA GLU A 52 3.13 -4.78 25.04
C GLU A 52 4.63 -4.98 24.83
N PHE A 53 5.05 -6.17 24.39
CA PHE A 53 6.46 -6.40 24.05
C PHE A 53 6.96 -5.44 22.97
N VAL A 54 6.22 -5.29 21.87
CA VAL A 54 6.59 -4.37 20.78
C VAL A 54 6.66 -2.94 21.28
N THR A 55 5.69 -2.51 22.08
CA THR A 55 5.67 -1.16 22.66
C THR A 55 6.94 -0.88 23.46
N HIS A 56 7.26 -1.75 24.41
CA HIS A 56 8.44 -1.57 25.26
C HIS A 56 9.75 -1.77 24.52
N LEU A 57 9.75 -2.61 23.47
CA LEU A 57 10.90 -2.79 22.60
C LEU A 57 11.20 -1.50 21.81
N ILE A 58 10.16 -0.91 21.18
CA ILE A 58 10.30 0.36 20.45
C ILE A 58 10.76 1.48 21.40
N GLU A 59 10.17 1.58 22.58
CA GLU A 59 10.58 2.55 23.61
C GLU A 59 12.06 2.38 24.01
N ALA A 60 12.47 1.15 24.27
CA ALA A 60 13.85 0.85 24.67
C ALA A 60 14.83 1.13 23.53
N MET A 61 14.57 0.67 22.35
CA MET A 61 15.42 0.92 21.18
C MET A 61 15.58 2.42 20.93
N TRP A 62 14.48 3.19 21.04
CA TRP A 62 14.54 4.65 20.89
C TRP A 62 15.36 5.32 22.00
N LEU A 63 15.23 4.87 23.26
CA LEU A 63 15.99 5.42 24.39
C LEU A 63 17.49 5.19 24.26
N TYR A 64 17.89 4.06 23.71
CA TYR A 64 19.28 3.60 23.65
C TYR A 64 19.94 3.74 22.27
N GLN A 65 19.21 4.20 21.23
CA GLN A 65 19.78 4.38 19.88
C GLN A 65 20.82 5.51 19.76
N GLN A 66 20.99 6.33 20.80
CA GLN A 66 21.88 7.49 20.81
C GLN A 66 23.20 7.25 21.57
N GLY A 67 23.45 6.02 22.01
CA GLY A 67 24.68 5.65 22.72
C GLY A 67 25.79 5.14 21.78
N ASP A 68 27.05 5.36 22.18
CA ASP A 68 28.22 4.92 21.39
C ASP A 68 28.62 3.43 21.64
N GLY A 69 27.77 2.63 22.28
CA GLY A 69 28.07 1.26 22.72
C GLY A 69 27.06 0.20 22.24
N ASP A 70 27.40 -1.10 22.43
CA ASP A 70 26.44 -2.20 22.29
C ASP A 70 25.43 -2.18 23.45
N GLU A 71 24.31 -1.52 23.24
CA GLU A 71 23.25 -1.34 24.24
C GLU A 71 22.20 -2.46 24.21
N SER A 72 22.45 -3.54 23.46
CA SER A 72 21.53 -4.68 23.31
C SER A 72 21.08 -5.23 24.66
N GLN A 73 21.99 -5.31 25.64
CA GLN A 73 21.66 -5.80 26.98
C GLN A 73 20.75 -4.82 27.75
N ALA A 74 20.97 -3.50 27.62
CA ALA A 74 20.13 -2.48 28.23
C ALA A 74 18.70 -2.49 27.68
N VAL A 75 18.54 -2.67 26.37
CA VAL A 75 17.24 -2.86 25.72
C VAL A 75 16.53 -4.09 26.26
N ILE A 76 17.22 -5.22 26.36
CA ILE A 76 16.67 -6.46 26.92
C ILE A 76 16.21 -6.25 28.36
N ASP A 77 17.08 -5.69 29.20
CA ASP A 77 16.78 -5.49 30.64
C ASP A 77 15.61 -4.52 30.85
N TYR A 78 15.51 -3.47 30.03
CA TYR A 78 14.36 -2.55 30.05
C TYR A 78 13.05 -3.28 29.74
N VAL A 79 12.99 -4.01 28.61
CA VAL A 79 11.77 -4.72 28.19
C VAL A 79 11.38 -5.79 29.22
N VAL A 80 12.34 -6.59 29.66
CA VAL A 80 12.12 -7.64 30.68
C VAL A 80 11.65 -7.03 32.00
N GLY A 81 12.21 -5.91 32.39
CA GLY A 81 11.81 -5.17 33.60
C GLY A 81 10.35 -4.72 33.53
N LYS A 82 9.97 -4.04 32.43
CA LYS A 82 8.59 -3.57 32.20
C LYS A 82 7.58 -4.72 32.15
N MET A 83 7.88 -5.78 31.42
CA MET A 83 7.00 -6.95 31.33
C MET A 83 6.86 -7.65 32.68
N THR A 84 7.95 -7.80 33.43
CA THR A 84 7.93 -8.38 34.77
C THR A 84 7.10 -7.54 35.72
N GLU A 85 7.30 -6.22 35.76
CA GLU A 85 6.52 -5.31 36.58
C GLU A 85 5.03 -5.41 36.34
N LYS A 86 4.64 -5.39 35.03
CA LYS A 86 3.24 -5.44 34.62
C LYS A 86 2.54 -6.74 34.98
N TYR A 87 3.19 -7.86 34.73
CA TYR A 87 2.59 -9.18 34.95
C TYR A 87 2.80 -9.77 36.34
N SER A 88 3.67 -9.14 37.17
CA SER A 88 3.82 -9.49 38.58
C SER A 88 2.84 -8.76 39.51
N ARG A 89 2.23 -7.67 39.09
CA ARG A 89 1.22 -6.91 39.85
C ARG A 89 -0.16 -7.59 39.78
N GLY A 90 -0.35 -8.67 40.52
CA GLY A 90 -1.66 -9.31 40.61
C GLY A 90 -1.81 -10.06 41.93
N PHE A 91 -2.71 -9.62 42.80
CA PHE A 91 -3.02 -10.19 44.12
C PHE A 91 -3.80 -11.52 44.01
N ILE A 92 -3.29 -12.47 43.20
CA ILE A 92 -3.88 -13.81 43.08
C ILE A 92 -2.79 -14.81 43.48
N PRO A 93 -2.91 -15.48 44.68
CA PRO A 93 -1.86 -16.33 45.23
C PRO A 93 -1.40 -17.51 44.40
N TRP A 94 -2.17 -17.94 43.42
CA TRP A 94 -1.89 -19.08 42.52
C TRP A 94 -1.53 -18.70 41.07
N ARG A 95 -1.33 -17.42 40.74
CA ARG A 95 -0.74 -17.05 39.47
C ARG A 95 0.72 -17.47 39.43
N ARG A 96 1.09 -18.27 38.42
CA ARG A 96 2.47 -18.67 38.13
C ARG A 96 3.34 -17.41 38.12
N LYS A 97 4.42 -17.40 38.94
CA LYS A 97 5.45 -16.36 38.86
C LYS A 97 5.87 -16.25 37.39
N VAL A 98 5.88 -15.03 36.88
CA VAL A 98 6.35 -14.79 35.51
C VAL A 98 7.82 -15.16 35.49
N ASN A 99 8.18 -16.15 34.65
CA ASN A 99 9.56 -16.61 34.54
C ASN A 99 10.34 -15.67 33.62
N ARG A 100 11.42 -15.06 34.13
CA ARG A 100 12.30 -14.19 33.32
C ARG A 100 12.82 -14.88 32.05
N GLU A 101 13.19 -16.15 32.15
CA GLU A 101 13.65 -16.93 30.98
C GLU A 101 12.60 -17.04 29.88
N ARG A 102 11.32 -17.20 30.29
CA ARG A 102 10.22 -17.24 29.32
C ARG A 102 10.04 -15.89 28.62
N ILE A 103 10.10 -14.78 29.40
CA ILE A 103 10.04 -13.42 28.83
C ILE A 103 11.18 -13.22 27.82
N LEU A 104 12.40 -13.64 28.17
CA LEU A 104 13.56 -13.55 27.25
C LEU A 104 13.38 -14.40 25.99
N THR A 105 12.86 -15.61 26.13
CA THR A 105 12.60 -16.49 24.98
C THR A 105 11.55 -15.88 24.04
N ASP A 106 10.45 -15.36 24.61
CA ASP A 106 9.39 -14.73 23.85
C ASP A 106 9.87 -13.42 23.18
N LEU A 107 10.68 -12.62 23.89
CA LEU A 107 11.30 -11.39 23.36
C LEU A 107 12.24 -11.68 22.18
N ASN A 108 13.15 -12.65 22.35
CA ASN A 108 14.10 -13.03 21.28
C ASN A 108 13.38 -13.54 20.03
N ARG A 109 12.35 -14.36 20.22
CA ARG A 109 11.52 -14.84 19.12
C ARG A 109 10.83 -13.69 18.41
N LEU A 110 10.19 -12.79 19.16
CA LEU A 110 9.49 -11.64 18.59
C LEU A 110 10.46 -10.71 17.86
N TYR A 111 11.57 -10.34 18.51
CA TYR A 111 12.60 -9.49 17.93
C TYR A 111 13.17 -10.08 16.63
N GLY A 112 13.51 -11.36 16.62
CA GLY A 112 13.98 -12.06 15.40
C GLY A 112 12.95 -11.99 14.28
N THR A 113 11.66 -12.19 14.60
CA THR A 113 10.59 -12.08 13.61
C THR A 113 10.44 -10.65 13.07
N LEU A 114 10.47 -9.64 13.94
CA LEU A 114 10.36 -8.23 13.52
C LEU A 114 11.54 -7.83 12.61
N MET A 115 12.76 -8.24 12.96
CA MET A 115 13.95 -7.96 12.14
C MET A 115 13.92 -8.69 10.79
N ASN A 116 13.44 -9.94 10.75
CA ASN A 116 13.26 -10.65 9.49
C ASN A 116 12.27 -9.93 8.58
N VAL A 117 11.14 -9.46 9.13
CA VAL A 117 10.15 -8.67 8.37
C VAL A 117 10.75 -7.33 7.92
N ALA A 118 11.48 -6.63 8.79
CA ALA A 118 12.20 -5.40 8.45
C ALA A 118 13.19 -5.61 7.30
N ASN A 119 13.85 -6.77 7.26
CA ASN A 119 14.78 -7.17 6.20
C ASN A 119 14.10 -7.76 4.94
N GLY A 120 12.76 -7.80 4.89
CA GLY A 120 12.02 -8.18 3.70
C GLY A 120 11.45 -9.60 3.69
N SER A 121 11.58 -10.37 4.79
CA SER A 121 10.96 -11.69 4.91
C SER A 121 9.45 -11.58 5.14
N CYS A 122 8.72 -12.62 4.73
CA CYS A 122 7.28 -12.70 5.01
C CYS A 122 7.03 -12.91 6.52
N PRO A 123 6.08 -12.19 7.15
CA PRO A 123 5.72 -12.39 8.56
C PRO A 123 5.36 -13.83 8.91
N VAL A 124 4.77 -14.57 7.97
CA VAL A 124 4.37 -15.99 8.14
C VAL A 124 5.58 -16.90 8.31
N GLU A 125 6.66 -16.67 7.58
CA GLU A 125 7.92 -17.42 7.69
C GLU A 125 8.59 -17.21 9.06
N GLY A 126 8.36 -16.07 9.70
CA GLY A 126 8.80 -15.77 11.06
C GLY A 126 8.00 -16.45 12.17
N GLY A 127 7.02 -17.29 11.84
CA GLY A 127 6.19 -18.03 12.81
C GLY A 127 5.04 -17.21 13.41
N LEU A 128 4.73 -16.05 12.83
CA LEU A 128 3.47 -15.36 13.05
C LEU A 128 2.46 -15.97 12.06
N GLY A 129 1.62 -16.87 12.53
CA GLY A 129 0.62 -17.53 11.69
C GLY A 129 -0.27 -16.52 10.95
N PRO A 130 -0.79 -16.88 9.77
CA PRO A 130 -1.70 -16.02 9.05
C PRO A 130 -2.96 -15.79 9.90
N LYS A 131 -3.21 -14.54 10.27
CA LYS A 131 -4.47 -14.11 10.85
C LYS A 131 -5.25 -13.33 9.80
N GLU A 132 -6.54 -13.60 9.74
CA GLU A 132 -7.45 -12.84 8.89
C GLU A 132 -7.47 -11.37 9.31
N LEU A 133 -7.25 -10.47 8.34
CA LEU A 133 -7.31 -9.02 8.58
C LEU A 133 -8.78 -8.60 8.68
N LYS A 134 -9.20 -8.22 9.89
CA LYS A 134 -10.58 -7.79 10.13
C LYS A 134 -10.76 -6.30 9.80
N TYR A 135 -10.78 -5.96 8.53
CA TYR A 135 -10.94 -4.58 8.06
C TYR A 135 -12.18 -3.86 8.63
N GLY A 136 -13.24 -4.59 8.96
CA GLY A 136 -14.44 -4.04 9.61
C GLY A 136 -14.20 -3.45 11.00
N GLN A 137 -13.10 -3.80 11.65
CA GLN A 137 -12.69 -3.28 12.96
C GLN A 137 -11.70 -2.10 12.83
N TRP A 138 -11.26 -1.76 11.63
CA TRP A 138 -10.33 -0.67 11.42
C TRP A 138 -11.02 0.69 11.60
N ILE A 139 -10.27 1.66 12.11
CA ILE A 139 -10.69 3.05 12.32
C ILE A 139 -10.21 3.99 11.23
N ALA A 140 -9.30 3.51 10.37
CA ALA A 140 -8.71 4.26 9.26
C ALA A 140 -8.10 3.28 8.24
N PRO A 141 -7.87 3.70 6.99
CA PRO A 141 -7.17 2.88 6.00
C PRO A 141 -5.69 2.70 6.38
N ALA A 142 -5.03 1.72 5.77
CA ALA A 142 -3.59 1.55 5.92
C ALA A 142 -2.79 2.56 5.06
N ARG A 143 -3.41 3.11 4.03
CA ARG A 143 -2.79 4.06 3.10
C ARG A 143 -3.77 5.16 2.70
N MET A 144 -3.26 6.39 2.63
CA MET A 144 -3.95 7.52 2.03
C MET A 144 -3.22 7.98 0.77
N ASP A 145 -3.90 7.94 -0.36
CA ASP A 145 -3.41 8.51 -1.61
C ASP A 145 -3.70 10.01 -1.63
N LEU A 146 -2.69 10.83 -1.80
CA LEU A 146 -2.78 12.28 -1.81
C LEU A 146 -2.67 12.76 -3.26
N ALA A 147 -3.80 12.98 -3.92
CA ALA A 147 -3.81 13.61 -5.23
C ALA A 147 -3.51 15.10 -5.07
N VAL A 148 -2.23 15.45 -5.08
CA VAL A 148 -1.79 16.81 -4.76
C VAL A 148 -2.06 17.82 -5.87
N THR A 149 -2.25 17.33 -7.10
CA THR A 149 -2.63 18.13 -8.29
C THR A 149 -3.31 17.23 -9.31
N TYR A 150 -4.19 17.81 -10.15
CA TYR A 150 -4.70 17.11 -11.33
C TYR A 150 -4.01 17.55 -12.64
N ARG A 151 -3.08 18.50 -12.57
CA ARG A 151 -2.23 18.84 -13.72
C ARG A 151 -1.35 17.66 -14.08
N CYS A 152 -1.20 17.40 -15.37
CA CYS A 152 -0.32 16.36 -15.91
C CYS A 152 0.35 16.88 -17.18
N ASN A 153 1.56 16.42 -17.44
CA ASN A 153 2.31 16.70 -18.66
C ASN A 153 2.20 15.60 -19.71
N LEU A 154 1.34 14.59 -19.46
CA LEU A 154 1.00 13.52 -20.41
C LEU A 154 -0.50 13.55 -20.72
N GLU A 155 -0.91 12.96 -21.85
CA GLU A 155 -2.28 12.91 -22.34
C GLU A 155 -2.75 11.46 -22.55
N CYS A 156 -2.44 10.57 -21.61
CA CYS A 156 -2.71 9.15 -21.71
C CYS A 156 -4.21 8.88 -21.94
N PRO A 157 -4.62 8.17 -23.00
CA PRO A 157 -6.03 7.90 -23.31
C PRO A 157 -6.69 6.95 -22.30
N LYS A 158 -5.90 6.30 -21.45
CA LYS A 158 -6.33 5.38 -20.38
C LYS A 158 -6.43 6.04 -19.00
N CYS A 159 -6.26 7.36 -18.92
CA CYS A 159 -6.14 8.06 -17.65
C CYS A 159 -7.42 7.93 -16.82
N TYR A 160 -7.31 7.34 -15.62
CA TYR A 160 -8.44 7.22 -14.69
C TYR A 160 -8.86 8.54 -14.05
N VAL A 161 -7.96 9.53 -14.04
CA VAL A 161 -8.28 10.90 -13.59
C VAL A 161 -9.20 11.56 -14.60
N GLY A 162 -8.94 11.35 -15.91
CA GLY A 162 -9.70 11.99 -16.99
C GLY A 162 -9.63 13.51 -16.91
N ASP A 163 -10.76 14.17 -17.11
CA ASP A 163 -10.90 15.63 -17.13
C ASP A 163 -11.17 16.24 -15.74
N ARG A 164 -10.88 15.52 -14.65
CA ARG A 164 -11.08 16.01 -13.30
C ARG A 164 -10.31 17.31 -13.08
N LYS A 165 -11.02 18.28 -12.52
CA LYS A 165 -10.46 19.59 -12.15
C LYS A 165 -10.96 19.96 -10.77
N VAL A 166 -10.22 20.83 -10.11
CA VAL A 166 -10.63 21.50 -8.88
C VAL A 166 -10.49 23.01 -9.07
N ASP A 167 -11.34 23.76 -8.40
CA ASP A 167 -11.31 25.24 -8.49
C ASP A 167 -10.00 25.80 -7.90
N ARG A 168 -9.50 25.14 -6.85
CA ARG A 168 -8.29 25.54 -6.14
C ARG A 168 -7.55 24.30 -5.60
N GLU A 169 -6.27 24.26 -5.80
CA GLU A 169 -5.40 23.29 -5.12
C GLU A 169 -5.02 23.78 -3.72
N LEU A 170 -4.91 22.86 -2.77
CA LEU A 170 -4.46 23.16 -1.41
C LEU A 170 -3.02 23.66 -1.41
N THR A 171 -2.74 24.59 -0.50
CA THR A 171 -1.40 25.09 -0.20
C THR A 171 -0.59 24.06 0.60
N THR A 172 0.74 24.20 0.65
CA THR A 172 1.62 23.39 1.50
C THR A 172 1.14 23.38 2.96
N SER A 173 0.78 24.55 3.52
CA SER A 173 0.34 24.66 4.91
C SER A 173 -1.00 23.96 5.17
N GLU A 174 -1.88 23.84 4.19
CA GLU A 174 -3.12 23.07 4.30
C GLU A 174 -2.83 21.57 4.25
N TRP A 175 -1.89 21.13 3.42
CA TRP A 175 -1.44 19.73 3.40
C TRP A 175 -0.79 19.34 4.73
N VAL A 176 0.02 20.19 5.36
CA VAL A 176 0.60 19.92 6.67
C VAL A 176 -0.49 19.72 7.74
N LYS A 177 -1.58 20.52 7.72
CA LYS A 177 -2.73 20.28 8.60
C LYS A 177 -3.39 18.93 8.33
N ILE A 178 -3.47 18.52 7.07
CA ILE A 178 -4.02 17.21 6.70
C ILE A 178 -3.13 16.10 7.26
N TYR A 179 -1.80 16.22 7.19
CA TYR A 179 -0.91 15.23 7.79
C TYR A 179 -1.16 15.04 9.28
N GLU A 180 -1.41 16.12 10.04
CA GLU A 180 -1.78 16.01 11.45
C GLU A 180 -3.10 15.24 11.66
N ILE A 181 -4.10 15.45 10.79
CA ILE A 181 -5.38 14.74 10.85
C ILE A 181 -5.16 13.25 10.53
N LEU A 182 -4.43 12.93 9.46
CA LEU A 182 -4.13 11.56 9.05
C LEU A 182 -3.32 10.82 10.11
N TRP A 183 -2.35 11.51 10.72
CA TRP A 183 -1.57 10.99 11.83
C TRP A 183 -2.47 10.63 13.01
N LYS A 184 -3.35 11.55 13.44
CA LYS A 184 -4.30 11.30 14.54
C LYS A 184 -5.26 10.16 14.21
N ALA A 185 -5.66 10.00 12.95
CA ALA A 185 -6.47 8.88 12.49
C ALA A 185 -5.72 7.53 12.50
N GLY A 186 -4.40 7.53 12.69
CA GLY A 186 -3.57 6.34 12.74
C GLY A 186 -3.25 5.76 11.35
N ILE A 187 -3.09 6.59 10.34
CA ILE A 187 -2.71 6.18 8.99
C ILE A 187 -1.19 6.08 8.91
N PRO A 188 -0.62 4.90 8.55
CA PRO A 188 0.83 4.70 8.55
C PRO A 188 1.51 5.17 7.27
N GLN A 189 0.80 5.27 6.16
CA GLN A 189 1.38 5.51 4.84
C GLN A 189 0.61 6.58 4.07
N VAL A 190 1.35 7.47 3.42
CA VAL A 190 0.81 8.43 2.46
C VAL A 190 1.50 8.25 1.10
N VAL A 191 0.74 8.42 0.02
CA VAL A 191 1.26 8.28 -1.35
C VAL A 191 0.89 9.51 -2.15
N PHE A 192 1.89 10.28 -2.54
CA PHE A 192 1.72 11.45 -3.40
C PHE A 192 1.39 10.98 -4.82
N THR A 193 0.30 11.47 -5.36
CA THR A 193 -0.25 11.10 -6.68
C THR A 193 -1.05 12.27 -7.28
N GLY A 194 -1.89 11.99 -8.25
CA GLY A 194 -2.78 12.97 -8.89
C GLY A 194 -2.80 12.79 -10.39
N GLY A 195 -2.61 13.88 -11.13
CA GLY A 195 -2.18 13.84 -12.52
C GLY A 195 -0.69 13.46 -12.57
N GLU A 196 0.19 14.47 -12.43
CA GLU A 196 1.62 14.24 -12.19
C GLU A 196 2.08 15.08 -10.99
N PRO A 197 2.33 14.47 -9.84
CA PRO A 197 2.64 15.20 -8.60
C PRO A 197 3.94 16.01 -8.69
N THR A 198 4.91 15.58 -9.51
CA THR A 198 6.17 16.28 -9.71
C THR A 198 6.05 17.63 -10.47
N LEU A 199 4.85 17.96 -10.95
CA LEU A 199 4.55 19.28 -11.52
C LEU A 199 4.26 20.35 -10.47
N ARG A 200 4.10 19.96 -9.20
CA ARG A 200 4.02 20.92 -8.09
C ARG A 200 5.43 21.40 -7.75
N ASP A 201 5.60 22.70 -7.64
CA ASP A 201 6.89 23.31 -7.29
C ASP A 201 7.31 23.00 -5.85
N ASP A 202 6.32 22.78 -4.96
CA ASP A 202 6.50 22.47 -3.54
C ASP A 202 6.50 20.95 -3.23
N ILE A 203 6.56 20.05 -4.23
CA ILE A 203 6.48 18.60 -4.01
C ILE A 203 7.55 18.08 -3.04
N VAL A 204 8.77 18.58 -3.12
CA VAL A 204 9.87 18.19 -2.23
C VAL A 204 9.57 18.61 -0.79
N GLU A 205 9.03 19.83 -0.60
CA GLU A 205 8.61 20.32 0.71
C GLU A 205 7.45 19.48 1.26
N LEU A 206 6.43 19.15 0.44
CA LEU A 206 5.33 18.28 0.85
C LEU A 206 5.82 16.92 1.34
N VAL A 207 6.78 16.31 0.65
CA VAL A 207 7.39 15.04 1.07
C VAL A 207 8.13 15.20 2.38
N SER A 208 8.94 16.26 2.53
CA SER A 208 9.74 16.50 3.74
C SER A 208 8.89 16.74 5.00
N GLN A 209 7.70 17.33 4.84
CA GLN A 209 6.76 17.55 5.94
C GLN A 209 5.97 16.29 6.34
N ALA A 210 6.05 15.22 5.55
CA ALA A 210 5.38 13.95 5.80
C ALA A 210 6.34 12.87 6.33
N ASP A 211 7.47 13.24 6.93
CA ASP A 211 8.57 12.36 7.33
C ASP A 211 8.20 11.31 8.40
N GLU A 212 7.14 11.55 9.15
CA GLU A 212 6.60 10.58 10.12
C GLU A 212 5.83 9.42 9.46
N PHE A 213 5.42 9.57 8.19
CA PHE A 213 4.74 8.52 7.42
C PHE A 213 5.73 7.70 6.60
N VAL A 214 5.32 6.52 6.20
CA VAL A 214 5.92 5.89 5.03
C VAL A 214 5.43 6.62 3.80
N THR A 215 6.36 7.17 3.03
CA THR A 215 6.05 8.05 1.91
C THR A 215 6.27 7.35 0.58
N GLY A 216 5.27 7.39 -0.29
CA GLY A 216 5.35 6.93 -1.68
C GLY A 216 5.10 8.06 -2.66
N LEU A 217 5.62 7.92 -3.88
CA LEU A 217 5.33 8.80 -5.00
C LEU A 217 4.87 7.96 -6.19
N VAL A 218 3.69 8.23 -6.73
CA VAL A 218 3.22 7.66 -8.00
C VAL A 218 3.43 8.71 -9.09
N THR A 219 4.28 8.41 -10.05
CA THR A 219 4.74 9.37 -11.07
C THR A 219 4.90 8.71 -12.44
N ASN A 220 4.78 9.50 -13.49
CA ASN A 220 5.19 9.09 -14.83
C ASN A 220 6.72 9.10 -15.03
N GLY A 221 7.48 9.60 -14.07
CA GLY A 221 8.93 9.55 -14.03
C GLY A 221 9.64 10.59 -14.90
N THR A 222 8.94 11.37 -15.70
CA THR A 222 9.55 12.31 -16.67
C THR A 222 10.37 13.44 -16.04
N ARG A 223 10.12 13.73 -14.76
CA ARG A 223 10.84 14.76 -13.98
C ARG A 223 11.71 14.20 -12.85
N LEU A 224 11.79 12.87 -12.72
CA LEU A 224 12.61 12.27 -11.66
C LEU A 224 14.12 12.52 -11.85
N PHE A 225 14.57 12.75 -13.10
CA PHE A 225 15.98 13.06 -13.30
C PHE A 225 16.42 14.31 -12.52
N GLU A 226 15.60 15.34 -12.49
CA GLU A 226 15.86 16.60 -11.77
C GLU A 226 15.59 16.48 -10.27
N LEU A 227 14.59 15.71 -9.86
CA LEU A 227 14.04 15.74 -8.50
C LEU A 227 14.50 14.58 -7.61
N ALA A 228 15.06 13.49 -8.17
CA ALA A 228 15.31 12.26 -7.42
C ALA A 228 16.21 12.47 -6.18
N GLN A 229 17.26 13.27 -6.28
CA GLN A 229 18.14 13.55 -5.13
C GLN A 229 17.38 14.31 -4.04
N ALA A 230 16.71 15.39 -4.39
CA ALA A 230 15.98 16.23 -3.45
C ALA A 230 14.82 15.45 -2.77
N LEU A 231 14.11 14.61 -3.52
CA LEU A 231 13.06 13.74 -2.97
C LEU A 231 13.64 12.69 -2.02
N LYS A 232 14.81 12.11 -2.34
CA LYS A 232 15.50 11.17 -1.46
C LYS A 232 15.95 11.84 -0.16
N ASP A 233 16.51 13.04 -0.25
CA ASP A 233 16.95 13.84 0.90
C ASP A 233 15.73 14.30 1.76
N ALA A 234 14.56 14.47 1.14
CA ALA A 234 13.29 14.75 1.79
C ALA A 234 12.63 13.51 2.44
N SER A 235 13.33 12.38 2.52
CA SER A 235 12.84 11.12 3.11
C SER A 235 11.77 10.39 2.30
N LEU A 236 11.74 10.53 0.95
CA LEU A 236 10.89 9.70 0.13
C LEU A 236 11.36 8.22 0.20
N ASP A 237 10.48 7.32 0.63
CA ASP A 237 10.82 5.91 0.81
C ASP A 237 10.87 5.16 -0.53
N TYR A 238 9.90 5.38 -1.40
CA TYR A 238 9.85 4.73 -2.71
C TYR A 238 9.12 5.58 -3.76
N ALA A 239 9.46 5.33 -5.02
CA ALA A 239 8.67 5.84 -6.13
C ALA A 239 8.10 4.67 -6.96
N GLN A 240 6.81 4.74 -7.27
CA GLN A 240 6.16 3.90 -8.27
C GLN A 240 6.15 4.66 -9.59
N VAL A 241 6.92 4.15 -10.54
CA VAL A 241 7.09 4.79 -11.85
C VAL A 241 6.29 4.03 -12.90
N THR A 242 5.44 4.75 -13.65
CA THR A 242 4.69 4.17 -14.74
C THR A 242 5.61 3.91 -15.95
N VAL A 243 5.70 2.65 -16.35
CA VAL A 243 6.42 2.20 -17.54
C VAL A 243 5.50 1.33 -18.38
N GLU A 244 5.12 1.82 -19.56
CA GLU A 244 4.12 1.12 -20.38
C GLU A 244 4.71 0.05 -21.31
N SER A 245 5.97 0.21 -21.71
CA SER A 245 6.71 -0.74 -22.53
C SER A 245 8.22 -0.46 -22.47
N PHE A 246 9.02 -1.49 -22.76
CA PHE A 246 10.44 -1.31 -23.06
C PHE A 246 10.69 -0.63 -24.41
N ASP A 247 9.74 -0.77 -25.35
CA ASP A 247 9.79 -0.13 -26.66
C ASP A 247 9.37 1.35 -26.55
N PRO A 248 10.27 2.29 -26.92
CA PRO A 248 9.99 3.72 -26.86
C PRO A 248 8.74 4.13 -27.64
N LYS A 249 8.50 3.51 -28.81
CA LYS A 249 7.34 3.85 -29.64
C LYS A 249 6.03 3.48 -28.95
N VAL A 250 5.95 2.26 -28.41
CA VAL A 250 4.76 1.79 -27.70
C VAL A 250 4.50 2.63 -26.44
N HIS A 251 5.56 2.94 -25.68
CA HIS A 251 5.45 3.78 -24.49
C HIS A 251 4.94 5.20 -24.85
N ASP A 252 5.56 5.84 -25.83
CA ASP A 252 5.25 7.22 -26.23
C ASP A 252 3.83 7.31 -26.85
N GLU A 253 3.40 6.30 -27.62
CA GLU A 253 2.03 6.20 -28.12
C GLU A 253 0.99 6.10 -26.99
N ILE A 254 1.24 5.28 -25.97
CA ILE A 254 0.34 5.12 -24.81
C ILE A 254 0.30 6.39 -23.95
N THR A 255 1.44 7.09 -23.83
CA THR A 255 1.52 8.33 -23.03
C THR A 255 1.11 9.57 -23.83
N ARG A 256 1.00 9.47 -25.15
CA ARG A 256 0.78 10.58 -26.10
C ARG A 256 1.82 11.71 -25.98
N MET A 257 3.06 11.34 -25.66
CA MET A 257 4.16 12.28 -25.56
C MET A 257 5.44 11.66 -26.14
N GLU A 258 5.86 12.16 -27.28
CA GLU A 258 7.14 11.78 -27.90
C GLU A 258 8.32 12.08 -26.94
N GLY A 259 9.21 11.11 -26.78
CA GLY A 259 10.36 11.19 -25.89
C GLY A 259 10.04 10.99 -24.42
N SER A 260 8.81 10.66 -24.04
CA SER A 260 8.45 10.36 -22.65
C SER A 260 9.19 9.14 -22.12
N HIS A 261 9.35 8.08 -22.93
CA HIS A 261 10.14 6.90 -22.56
C HIS A 261 11.57 7.26 -22.17
N ALA A 262 12.25 8.06 -22.99
CA ALA A 262 13.64 8.46 -22.71
C ALA A 262 13.77 9.27 -21.42
N LYS A 263 12.82 10.19 -21.15
CA LYS A 263 12.77 10.97 -19.90
C LYS A 263 12.49 10.10 -18.69
N THR A 264 11.51 9.19 -18.77
CA THR A 264 11.16 8.23 -17.71
C THR A 264 12.36 7.33 -17.40
N LEU A 265 13.03 6.80 -18.43
CA LEU A 265 14.23 5.97 -18.27
C LEU A 265 15.38 6.73 -17.59
N ALA A 266 15.63 7.98 -18.00
CA ALA A 266 16.63 8.84 -17.35
C ALA A 266 16.28 9.08 -15.87
N GLY A 267 15.01 9.33 -15.57
CA GLY A 267 14.49 9.47 -14.22
C GLY A 267 14.71 8.22 -13.36
N ILE A 268 14.35 7.03 -13.87
CA ILE A 268 14.57 5.76 -13.18
C ILE A 268 16.05 5.54 -12.88
N ARG A 269 16.93 5.72 -13.85
CA ARG A 269 18.38 5.57 -13.67
C ARG A 269 18.92 6.53 -12.61
N LYS A 270 18.49 7.77 -12.62
CA LYS A 270 18.88 8.76 -11.61
C LYS A 270 18.38 8.36 -10.23
N ALA A 271 17.11 7.96 -10.10
CA ALA A 271 16.51 7.51 -8.83
C ALA A 271 17.25 6.30 -8.24
N LEU A 272 17.57 5.31 -9.07
CA LEU A 272 18.38 4.14 -8.66
C LEU A 272 19.78 4.56 -8.21
N SER A 273 20.43 5.51 -8.92
CA SER A 273 21.79 5.98 -8.59
C SER A 273 21.89 6.67 -7.24
N VAL A 274 20.78 7.25 -6.73
CA VAL A 274 20.71 7.88 -5.41
C VAL A 274 20.14 6.93 -4.33
N GLY A 275 19.99 5.64 -4.65
CA GLY A 275 19.52 4.63 -3.71
C GLY A 275 18.01 4.70 -3.39
N MET A 276 17.20 5.28 -4.28
CA MET A 276 15.76 5.30 -4.14
C MET A 276 15.17 3.93 -4.49
N GLN A 277 14.21 3.45 -3.69
CA GLN A 277 13.47 2.24 -4.01
C GLN A 277 12.50 2.54 -5.16
N ILE A 278 12.58 1.75 -6.23
CA ILE A 278 11.71 1.89 -7.40
C ILE A 278 10.83 0.65 -7.55
N VAL A 279 9.54 0.89 -7.73
CA VAL A 279 8.56 -0.07 -8.22
C VAL A 279 8.10 0.43 -9.58
N THR A 280 8.10 -0.39 -10.61
CA THR A 280 7.48 0.00 -11.88
C THR A 280 6.07 -0.51 -11.98
N ASN A 281 5.18 0.24 -12.63
CA ASN A 281 3.80 -0.18 -12.87
C ASN A 281 3.46 -0.07 -14.36
N THR A 282 2.89 -1.14 -14.93
CA THR A 282 2.43 -1.20 -16.32
C THR A 282 0.92 -1.39 -16.34
N THR A 283 0.18 -0.54 -17.03
CA THR A 283 -1.23 -0.80 -17.30
C THR A 283 -1.36 -1.68 -18.55
N LEU A 284 -1.82 -2.91 -18.36
CA LEU A 284 -1.92 -3.89 -19.43
C LEU A 284 -3.06 -3.54 -20.41
N THR A 285 -2.71 -3.47 -21.68
CA THR A 285 -3.62 -3.18 -22.81
C THR A 285 -3.25 -4.07 -24.00
N LYS A 286 -4.09 -4.13 -25.03
CA LYS A 286 -3.74 -4.82 -26.27
C LYS A 286 -2.44 -4.32 -26.90
N SER A 287 -2.11 -3.03 -26.68
CA SER A 287 -0.91 -2.40 -27.27
C SER A 287 0.41 -2.89 -26.67
N ASN A 288 0.43 -3.33 -25.40
CA ASN A 288 1.67 -3.69 -24.72
C ASN A 288 1.70 -5.13 -24.19
N ALA A 289 0.56 -5.84 -24.18
CA ALA A 289 0.46 -7.18 -23.62
C ALA A 289 1.45 -8.18 -24.26
N ALA A 290 1.58 -8.17 -25.58
CA ALA A 290 2.45 -9.10 -26.30
C ALA A 290 3.96 -8.92 -25.96
N SER A 291 4.36 -7.73 -25.52
CA SER A 291 5.76 -7.40 -25.19
C SER A 291 6.00 -7.22 -23.68
N PHE A 292 5.04 -7.63 -22.83
CA PHE A 292 5.14 -7.39 -21.40
C PHE A 292 6.27 -8.19 -20.73
N THR A 293 6.50 -9.43 -21.15
CA THR A 293 7.62 -10.24 -20.64
C THR A 293 8.99 -9.66 -21.00
N GLU A 294 9.12 -9.10 -22.20
CA GLU A 294 10.32 -8.38 -22.64
C GLU A 294 10.50 -7.09 -21.81
N THR A 295 9.41 -6.41 -21.48
CA THR A 295 9.45 -5.24 -20.58
C THR A 295 9.95 -5.63 -19.19
N ILE A 296 9.51 -6.75 -18.62
CA ILE A 296 10.01 -7.26 -17.32
C ILE A 296 11.52 -7.56 -17.40
N LYS A 297 11.96 -8.26 -18.43
CA LYS A 297 13.40 -8.58 -18.64
C LYS A 297 14.25 -7.32 -18.77
N TRP A 298 13.76 -6.34 -19.51
CA TRP A 298 14.43 -5.06 -19.68
C TRP A 298 14.52 -4.28 -18.35
N LEU A 299 13.43 -4.23 -17.56
CA LEU A 299 13.41 -3.61 -16.23
C LEU A 299 14.38 -4.30 -15.28
N HIS A 300 14.48 -5.64 -15.31
CA HIS A 300 15.47 -6.39 -14.54
C HIS A 300 16.89 -5.96 -14.91
N GLY A 301 17.18 -5.81 -16.21
CA GLY A 301 18.47 -5.32 -16.70
C GLY A 301 18.85 -3.90 -16.25
N LEU A 302 17.86 -3.09 -15.86
CA LEU A 302 18.07 -1.77 -15.24
C LEU A 302 18.31 -1.84 -13.73
N GLY A 303 18.16 -3.01 -13.11
CA GLY A 303 18.28 -3.19 -11.65
C GLY A 303 16.98 -3.03 -10.88
N ILE A 304 15.83 -2.98 -11.55
CA ILE A 304 14.51 -2.99 -10.91
C ILE A 304 14.25 -4.37 -10.30
N LYS A 305 13.82 -4.38 -9.04
CA LYS A 305 13.51 -5.62 -8.30
C LYS A 305 12.02 -5.87 -8.13
N ASN A 306 11.18 -4.83 -8.31
CA ASN A 306 9.75 -4.88 -8.06
C ASN A 306 9.00 -4.38 -9.30
N VAL A 307 8.19 -5.24 -9.89
CA VAL A 307 7.30 -4.89 -11.00
C VAL A 307 5.86 -5.07 -10.58
N ALA A 308 5.04 -4.12 -10.95
CA ALA A 308 3.60 -4.17 -10.75
C ALA A 308 2.89 -4.02 -12.10
N CYS A 309 1.68 -4.53 -12.16
CA CYS A 309 0.78 -4.27 -13.28
C CYS A 309 -0.68 -4.21 -12.83
N ASN A 310 -1.51 -3.64 -13.66
CA ASN A 310 -2.96 -3.56 -13.48
C ASN A 310 -3.67 -3.57 -14.84
N THR A 311 -4.97 -3.87 -14.85
CA THR A 311 -5.82 -3.64 -16.02
C THR A 311 -6.21 -2.17 -16.11
N LEU A 312 -6.88 -1.82 -17.20
CA LEU A 312 -7.54 -0.53 -17.34
C LEU A 312 -8.58 -0.30 -16.24
N ILE A 313 -8.49 0.84 -15.59
CA ILE A 313 -9.40 1.24 -14.51
C ILE A 313 -10.66 1.83 -15.13
N CYS A 314 -11.85 1.37 -14.71
CA CYS A 314 -13.14 1.84 -15.20
C CYS A 314 -13.51 3.22 -14.59
N SER A 315 -12.70 4.23 -14.87
CA SER A 315 -12.91 5.63 -14.45
C SER A 315 -12.21 6.56 -15.43
N GLY A 316 -12.70 7.81 -15.52
CA GLY A 316 -12.16 8.81 -16.44
C GLY A 316 -12.14 8.31 -17.88
N HIS A 317 -11.08 8.61 -18.61
CA HIS A 317 -10.90 8.14 -19.98
C HIS A 317 -10.70 6.62 -20.10
N GLY A 318 -10.35 5.95 -19.00
CA GLY A 318 -10.17 4.50 -18.96
C GLY A 318 -11.44 3.72 -19.33
N VAL A 319 -12.64 4.28 -19.13
CA VAL A 319 -13.93 3.63 -19.45
C VAL A 319 -14.04 3.34 -20.93
N GLU A 320 -13.81 4.35 -21.77
CA GLU A 320 -13.89 4.21 -23.24
C GLU A 320 -12.71 3.40 -23.76
N HIS A 321 -11.52 3.71 -23.27
CA HIS A 321 -10.30 3.02 -23.68
C HIS A 321 -10.34 1.51 -23.40
N LYS A 322 -11.02 1.08 -22.32
CA LYS A 322 -11.20 -0.34 -22.00
C LYS A 322 -12.00 -1.08 -23.07
N ARG A 323 -13.01 -0.46 -23.66
CA ARG A 323 -13.82 -1.09 -24.70
C ARG A 323 -12.99 -1.40 -25.95
N GLU A 324 -12.04 -0.55 -26.29
CA GLU A 324 -11.21 -0.66 -27.50
C GLU A 324 -9.94 -1.49 -27.26
N ASN A 325 -9.24 -1.20 -26.17
CA ASN A 325 -7.88 -1.68 -25.89
C ASN A 325 -7.77 -2.56 -24.64
N GLY A 326 -8.89 -2.87 -23.97
CA GLY A 326 -8.90 -3.82 -22.86
C GLY A 326 -8.59 -5.24 -23.32
N LEU A 327 -7.91 -5.99 -22.48
CA LEU A 327 -7.70 -7.42 -22.67
C LEU A 327 -8.98 -8.16 -22.27
N ASP A 328 -9.32 -9.21 -23.01
CA ASP A 328 -10.28 -10.20 -22.55
C ASP A 328 -9.66 -11.09 -21.45
N ASP A 329 -10.49 -11.88 -20.78
CA ASP A 329 -10.07 -12.67 -19.62
C ASP A 329 -8.99 -13.70 -19.96
N LYS A 330 -9.07 -14.30 -21.16
CA LYS A 330 -8.07 -15.27 -21.60
C LYS A 330 -6.73 -14.59 -21.86
N ALA A 331 -6.72 -13.50 -22.61
CA ALA A 331 -5.49 -12.74 -22.88
C ALA A 331 -4.88 -12.18 -21.59
N LEU A 332 -5.71 -11.71 -20.64
CA LEU A 332 -5.25 -11.26 -19.34
C LEU A 332 -4.60 -12.39 -18.54
N LYS A 333 -5.23 -13.57 -18.48
CA LYS A 333 -4.68 -14.75 -17.81
C LYS A 333 -3.32 -15.15 -18.40
N ASP A 334 -3.25 -15.22 -19.73
CA ASP A 334 -2.04 -15.60 -20.44
C ASP A 334 -0.87 -14.64 -20.14
N VAL A 335 -1.14 -13.32 -20.19
CA VAL A 335 -0.14 -12.27 -19.91
C VAL A 335 0.30 -12.29 -18.43
N LEU A 336 -0.64 -12.43 -17.50
CA LEU A 336 -0.30 -12.50 -16.06
C LEU A 336 0.50 -13.76 -15.74
N THR A 337 0.12 -14.91 -16.31
CA THR A 337 0.86 -16.17 -16.10
C THR A 337 2.29 -16.05 -16.61
N ALA A 338 2.49 -15.58 -17.85
CA ALA A 338 3.79 -15.36 -18.43
C ALA A 338 4.62 -14.32 -17.67
N GLY A 339 3.98 -13.22 -17.24
CA GLY A 339 4.62 -12.16 -16.46
C GLY A 339 5.10 -12.65 -15.09
N CYS A 340 4.24 -13.37 -14.35
CA CYS A 340 4.60 -13.99 -13.07
C CYS A 340 5.78 -14.96 -13.22
N GLN A 341 5.71 -15.85 -14.21
CA GLN A 341 6.77 -16.81 -14.47
C GLN A 341 8.09 -16.09 -14.77
N THR A 342 8.08 -15.12 -15.70
CA THR A 342 9.28 -14.35 -16.05
C THR A 342 9.86 -13.61 -14.85
N ALA A 343 9.04 -12.97 -14.02
CA ALA A 343 9.51 -12.26 -12.83
C ALA A 343 10.13 -13.23 -11.82
N ASN A 344 9.49 -14.38 -11.57
CA ASN A 344 10.00 -15.41 -10.68
C ASN A 344 11.35 -15.98 -11.15
N GLU A 345 11.51 -16.28 -12.44
CA GLU A 345 12.77 -16.75 -13.03
C GLU A 345 13.92 -15.73 -12.86
N LEU A 346 13.59 -14.45 -12.83
CA LEU A 346 14.54 -13.35 -12.64
C LEU A 346 14.72 -12.94 -11.15
N GLY A 347 14.03 -13.60 -10.22
CA GLY A 347 14.08 -13.25 -8.80
C GLY A 347 13.46 -11.88 -8.47
N MET A 348 12.52 -11.40 -9.29
CA MET A 348 11.81 -10.14 -9.09
C MET A 348 10.49 -10.36 -8.34
N ALA A 349 10.10 -9.40 -7.49
CA ALA A 349 8.76 -9.38 -6.94
C ALA A 349 7.75 -8.90 -7.99
N PHE A 350 6.69 -9.69 -8.20
CA PHE A 350 5.61 -9.37 -9.12
C PHE A 350 4.33 -9.03 -8.35
N GLN A 351 3.70 -7.91 -8.69
CA GLN A 351 2.50 -7.41 -8.00
C GLN A 351 1.37 -7.16 -8.99
N TRP A 352 0.19 -7.68 -8.66
CA TRP A 352 -1.05 -7.41 -9.38
C TRP A 352 -1.94 -6.49 -8.55
N TYR A 353 -2.37 -5.35 -9.12
CA TYR A 353 -3.09 -4.31 -8.38
C TYR A 353 -4.60 -4.26 -8.63
N SER A 354 -5.08 -4.91 -9.69
CA SER A 354 -6.51 -4.85 -9.99
C SER A 354 -7.33 -5.84 -9.18
N PRO A 355 -8.45 -5.43 -8.59
CA PRO A 355 -9.49 -6.36 -8.15
C PRO A 355 -10.01 -7.14 -9.37
N THR A 356 -10.05 -8.46 -9.26
CA THR A 356 -10.33 -9.36 -10.38
C THR A 356 -11.48 -10.29 -10.02
N CYS A 357 -12.36 -10.60 -10.97
CA CYS A 357 -13.34 -11.65 -10.82
C CYS A 357 -12.66 -13.01 -11.06
N TYR A 358 -12.64 -13.90 -10.04
CA TYR A 358 -11.93 -15.18 -10.13
C TYR A 358 -12.65 -16.19 -11.03
N HIS A 359 -13.94 -16.00 -11.23
CA HIS A 359 -14.77 -16.92 -12.00
C HIS A 359 -14.55 -16.82 -13.52
N GLU A 360 -14.04 -15.68 -13.98
CA GLU A 360 -13.80 -15.40 -15.41
C GLU A 360 -12.43 -15.90 -15.91
N GLY A 361 -11.79 -16.81 -15.18
CA GLY A 361 -10.60 -17.52 -15.64
C GLY A 361 -9.27 -17.01 -15.12
N THR A 362 -9.22 -15.85 -14.44
CA THR A 362 -8.00 -15.35 -13.82
C THR A 362 -8.12 -15.38 -12.30
N ASN A 363 -7.75 -16.52 -11.69
CA ASN A 363 -7.68 -16.62 -10.24
C ASN A 363 -6.28 -16.21 -9.75
N PRO A 364 -6.13 -15.02 -9.11
CA PRO A 364 -4.83 -14.54 -8.66
C PRO A 364 -4.18 -15.43 -7.59
N ILE A 365 -4.98 -16.17 -6.82
CA ILE A 365 -4.45 -17.09 -5.80
C ILE A 365 -3.69 -18.25 -6.46
N GLU A 366 -4.23 -18.81 -7.55
CA GLU A 366 -3.57 -19.90 -8.30
C GLU A 366 -2.27 -19.44 -8.95
N LEU A 367 -2.15 -18.15 -9.27
CA LEU A 367 -0.93 -17.53 -9.81
C LEU A 367 0.07 -17.11 -8.71
N GLY A 368 -0.22 -17.38 -7.43
CA GLY A 368 0.62 -16.96 -6.30
C GLY A 368 0.57 -15.46 -6.00
N LEU A 369 -0.40 -14.73 -6.56
CA LEU A 369 -0.55 -13.28 -6.41
C LEU A 369 -1.35 -12.87 -5.16
N GLY A 370 -1.88 -13.84 -4.42
CA GLY A 370 -2.72 -13.64 -3.26
C GLY A 370 -4.12 -13.12 -3.57
N ILE A 371 -4.88 -12.81 -2.53
CA ILE A 371 -6.27 -12.32 -2.62
C ILE A 371 -6.28 -10.91 -3.23
N LYS A 372 -7.14 -10.69 -4.23
CA LYS A 372 -7.32 -9.43 -4.96
C LYS A 372 -8.78 -8.98 -4.95
N THR A 373 -9.24 -8.55 -3.80
CA THR A 373 -10.54 -7.91 -3.63
C THR A 373 -10.41 -6.39 -3.70
N CYS A 374 -11.55 -5.69 -3.85
CA CYS A 374 -11.56 -4.23 -3.81
C CYS A 374 -11.09 -3.72 -2.44
N SER A 375 -10.09 -2.86 -2.44
CA SER A 375 -9.48 -2.27 -1.25
C SER A 375 -10.02 -0.86 -0.90
N ALA A 376 -10.94 -0.32 -1.70
CA ALA A 376 -11.51 1.00 -1.52
C ALA A 376 -12.19 1.16 -0.15
N ALA A 377 -11.95 2.29 0.50
CA ALA A 377 -12.45 2.61 1.84
C ALA A 377 -12.11 1.56 2.93
N ALA A 378 -11.27 0.58 2.64
CA ALA A 378 -10.77 -0.42 3.57
C ALA A 378 -9.27 -0.26 3.77
N HIS A 379 -8.49 -0.55 2.73
CA HIS A 379 -7.03 -0.49 2.76
C HIS A 379 -6.49 0.88 2.32
N ASN A 380 -7.13 1.50 1.34
CA ASN A 380 -6.78 2.83 0.85
C ASN A 380 -7.99 3.73 0.65
N MET A 381 -7.75 5.02 0.77
CA MET A 381 -8.66 6.13 0.41
C MET A 381 -7.84 7.22 -0.27
N THR A 382 -8.51 8.22 -0.83
CA THR A 382 -7.83 9.30 -1.57
C THR A 382 -8.32 10.67 -1.10
N ILE A 383 -7.40 11.62 -0.99
CA ILE A 383 -7.71 13.05 -0.83
C ILE A 383 -7.39 13.74 -2.15
N GLN A 384 -8.35 14.49 -2.67
CA GLN A 384 -8.24 15.29 -3.90
C GLN A 384 -7.46 16.61 -3.63
N PRO A 385 -7.02 17.32 -4.69
CA PRO A 385 -6.22 18.55 -4.53
C PRO A 385 -6.94 19.68 -3.76
N ASP A 386 -8.24 19.61 -3.56
CA ASP A 386 -9.07 20.58 -2.82
C ASP A 386 -9.46 20.11 -1.40
N GLY A 387 -8.93 18.95 -0.96
CA GLY A 387 -9.23 18.35 0.34
C GLY A 387 -10.47 17.46 0.35
N THR A 388 -11.15 17.28 -0.77
CA THR A 388 -12.28 16.36 -0.91
C THR A 388 -11.78 14.91 -0.78
N VAL A 389 -12.52 14.05 -0.07
CA VAL A 389 -12.15 12.66 0.18
C VAL A 389 -12.97 11.71 -0.67
N LEU A 390 -12.30 10.73 -1.28
CA LEU A 390 -12.90 9.66 -2.06
C LEU A 390 -12.57 8.28 -1.43
N PRO A 391 -13.46 7.29 -1.55
CA PRO A 391 -13.18 5.91 -1.12
C PRO A 391 -11.97 5.27 -1.81
N CYS A 392 -11.71 5.63 -3.06
CA CYS A 392 -10.50 5.36 -3.83
C CYS A 392 -10.35 6.43 -4.90
N GLN A 393 -9.16 6.55 -5.49
CA GLN A 393 -8.87 7.58 -6.49
C GLN A 393 -9.76 7.53 -7.76
N SER A 394 -10.43 6.41 -8.00
CA SER A 394 -11.31 6.22 -9.18
C SER A 394 -12.79 6.40 -8.86
N TRP A 395 -13.17 6.47 -7.58
CA TRP A 395 -14.58 6.60 -7.19
C TRP A 395 -15.15 7.96 -7.60
N PRO A 396 -16.38 8.02 -8.16
CA PRO A 396 -16.93 9.28 -8.67
C PRO A 396 -17.42 10.23 -7.57
N ASP A 397 -17.92 9.68 -6.45
CA ASP A 397 -18.60 10.48 -5.43
C ASP A 397 -17.73 10.73 -4.22
N THR A 398 -17.84 11.92 -3.65
CA THR A 398 -17.17 12.31 -2.41
C THR A 398 -17.79 11.65 -1.18
N VAL A 399 -16.97 11.43 -0.16
CA VAL A 399 -17.41 10.98 1.17
C VAL A 399 -17.15 12.02 2.26
N GLY A 400 -16.74 13.21 1.89
CA GLY A 400 -16.51 14.36 2.77
C GLY A 400 -15.31 15.20 2.33
N ASN A 401 -14.92 16.15 3.16
CA ASN A 401 -13.73 16.99 2.98
C ASN A 401 -12.89 16.97 4.25
N ILE A 402 -11.62 16.59 4.13
CA ILE A 402 -10.73 16.32 5.28
C ILE A 402 -10.47 17.54 6.19
N LEU A 403 -10.61 18.76 5.66
CA LEU A 403 -10.43 20.00 6.40
C LEU A 403 -11.72 20.55 7.02
N LYS A 404 -12.88 20.01 6.64
CA LYS A 404 -14.20 20.51 7.06
C LYS A 404 -14.96 19.54 7.94
N ASP A 405 -14.78 18.23 7.69
CA ASP A 405 -15.52 17.17 8.34
C ASP A 405 -14.62 16.42 9.33
N ASP A 406 -15.19 15.86 10.38
CA ASP A 406 -14.43 15.02 11.29
C ASP A 406 -14.11 13.66 10.63
N TRP A 407 -12.96 13.07 11.01
CA TRP A 407 -12.49 11.82 10.43
C TRP A 407 -13.47 10.65 10.61
N ALA A 408 -14.14 10.59 11.76
CA ALA A 408 -15.05 9.49 12.03
C ALA A 408 -16.26 9.52 11.10
N SER A 409 -16.79 10.72 10.77
CA SER A 409 -17.89 10.85 9.81
C SER A 409 -17.48 10.47 8.40
N ILE A 410 -16.26 10.84 7.96
CA ILE A 410 -15.71 10.42 6.66
C ILE A 410 -15.54 8.89 6.63
N TRP A 411 -14.92 8.32 7.65
CA TRP A 411 -14.67 6.87 7.72
C TRP A 411 -15.96 6.06 7.78
N GLN A 412 -16.98 6.55 8.50
CA GLN A 412 -18.28 5.88 8.65
C GLN A 412 -19.31 6.31 7.59
N HIS A 413 -18.87 7.07 6.57
CA HIS A 413 -19.77 7.43 5.47
C HIS A 413 -20.44 6.17 4.88
N PRO A 414 -21.76 6.21 4.58
CA PRO A 414 -22.51 5.03 4.11
C PRO A 414 -21.85 4.30 2.92
N THR A 415 -21.27 5.04 1.98
CA THR A 415 -20.54 4.45 0.84
C THR A 415 -19.31 3.68 1.30
N CYS A 416 -18.53 4.22 2.24
CA CYS A 416 -17.36 3.55 2.80
C CYS A 416 -17.74 2.25 3.52
N VAL A 417 -18.81 2.31 4.31
CA VAL A 417 -19.33 1.12 5.02
C VAL A 417 -19.81 0.05 4.04
N LYS A 418 -20.52 0.45 2.97
CA LYS A 418 -20.99 -0.48 1.92
C LYS A 418 -19.81 -1.15 1.21
N LEU A 419 -18.75 -0.39 0.88
CA LEU A 419 -17.54 -0.94 0.25
C LEU A 419 -16.84 -1.95 1.15
N ARG A 420 -16.61 -1.62 2.42
CA ARG A 420 -16.01 -2.55 3.39
C ARG A 420 -16.81 -3.81 3.65
N LYS A 421 -18.12 -3.75 3.48
CA LYS A 421 -19.03 -4.90 3.63
C LYS A 421 -19.30 -5.62 2.31
N HIS A 422 -18.63 -5.27 1.24
CA HIS A 422 -18.82 -5.82 -0.12
C HIS A 422 -20.29 -5.76 -0.61
N LEU A 423 -21.06 -4.73 -0.19
CA LEU A 423 -22.47 -4.60 -0.59
C LEU A 423 -22.65 -4.12 -2.04
N PHE A 424 -21.58 -3.84 -2.75
CA PHE A 424 -21.58 -3.57 -4.19
C PHE A 424 -21.31 -4.83 -5.02
N THR A 425 -21.17 -6.01 -4.40
CA THR A 425 -21.02 -7.27 -5.11
C THR A 425 -22.22 -7.49 -6.03
N PRO A 426 -22.00 -7.73 -7.33
CA PRO A 426 -23.07 -8.00 -8.29
C PRO A 426 -23.93 -9.19 -7.87
N GLU A 427 -25.21 -9.16 -8.25
CA GLU A 427 -26.16 -10.20 -7.83
C GLU A 427 -25.77 -11.60 -8.38
N GLU A 428 -25.24 -11.64 -9.59
CA GLU A 428 -24.74 -12.86 -10.23
C GLU A 428 -23.53 -13.49 -9.48
N CYS A 429 -22.81 -12.72 -8.69
CA CYS A 429 -21.69 -13.22 -7.86
C CYS A 429 -22.13 -13.76 -6.52
N ARG A 430 -23.37 -13.53 -6.10
CA ARG A 430 -23.86 -13.99 -4.79
C ARG A 430 -23.94 -15.50 -4.74
N GLY A 431 -23.35 -16.08 -3.69
CA GLY A 431 -23.27 -17.52 -3.52
C GLY A 431 -22.22 -18.21 -4.41
N CYS A 432 -21.40 -17.46 -5.11
CA CYS A 432 -20.21 -17.98 -5.76
C CYS A 432 -19.19 -18.40 -4.71
N GLU A 433 -18.52 -19.53 -4.93
CA GLU A 433 -17.48 -20.04 -4.01
C GLU A 433 -16.32 -19.06 -3.77
N TYR A 434 -16.03 -18.19 -4.75
CA TYR A 434 -14.96 -17.17 -4.67
C TYR A 434 -15.45 -15.83 -4.09
N GLU A 435 -16.75 -15.64 -3.85
CA GLU A 435 -17.30 -14.38 -3.34
C GLU A 435 -16.54 -13.83 -2.12
N PRO A 436 -16.22 -14.67 -1.10
CA PRO A 436 -15.52 -14.19 0.08
C PRO A 436 -14.12 -13.65 -0.20
N SER A 437 -13.44 -14.16 -1.24
CA SER A 437 -12.07 -13.80 -1.59
C SER A 437 -11.99 -12.71 -2.66
N CYS A 438 -12.93 -12.70 -3.61
CA CYS A 438 -12.89 -11.75 -4.72
C CYS A 438 -13.84 -10.55 -4.55
N GLY A 439 -14.93 -10.70 -3.78
CA GLY A 439 -15.92 -9.63 -3.56
C GLY A 439 -16.61 -9.14 -4.84
N GLY A 440 -16.57 -9.95 -5.92
CA GLY A 440 -17.10 -9.57 -7.22
C GLY A 440 -16.19 -8.64 -8.05
N GLY A 441 -14.92 -8.45 -7.71
CA GLY A 441 -13.97 -7.61 -8.46
C GLY A 441 -14.13 -6.11 -8.17
N CYS A 442 -13.84 -5.25 -9.14
CA CYS A 442 -13.99 -3.80 -8.99
C CYS A 442 -15.46 -3.37 -9.13
N PRO A 443 -16.05 -2.67 -8.13
CA PRO A 443 -17.42 -2.18 -8.23
C PRO A 443 -17.70 -1.18 -9.36
N LEU A 444 -16.65 -0.55 -9.88
CA LEU A 444 -16.75 0.39 -11.02
C LEU A 444 -16.75 -0.36 -12.38
N ASP A 445 -16.42 -1.63 -12.39
CA ASP A 445 -16.44 -2.44 -13.60
C ASP A 445 -17.84 -3.04 -13.82
N THR A 446 -18.58 -2.43 -14.71
CA THR A 446 -19.94 -2.83 -15.08
C THR A 446 -19.97 -3.81 -16.25
N SER A 447 -18.84 -4.40 -16.63
CA SER A 447 -18.77 -5.41 -17.67
C SER A 447 -19.66 -6.62 -17.29
N PRO A 448 -20.43 -7.20 -18.24
CA PRO A 448 -21.22 -8.40 -17.96
C PRO A 448 -20.32 -9.53 -17.48
N ARG A 449 -20.70 -10.19 -16.40
CA ARG A 449 -19.98 -11.35 -15.85
C ARG A 449 -20.67 -12.62 -16.30
N THR A 450 -19.98 -13.42 -17.08
CA THR A 450 -20.51 -14.72 -17.51
C THR A 450 -20.36 -15.72 -16.36
N LYS A 451 -21.51 -16.32 -15.92
CA LYS A 451 -21.43 -17.55 -15.14
C LYS A 451 -20.82 -18.61 -16.04
N SER A 452 -19.69 -19.22 -15.65
CA SER A 452 -19.29 -20.46 -16.31
C SER A 452 -20.46 -21.42 -16.20
N GLN A 453 -20.96 -21.91 -17.32
CA GLN A 453 -21.88 -23.03 -17.33
C GLN A 453 -21.11 -24.19 -16.68
N GLY A 454 -21.39 -24.48 -15.40
CA GLY A 454 -20.95 -25.70 -14.79
C GLY A 454 -21.35 -26.82 -15.73
N GLU A 455 -20.42 -27.71 -16.04
CA GLU A 455 -20.70 -28.95 -16.73
C GLU A 455 -21.94 -29.58 -16.08
N GLU A 456 -23.05 -29.57 -16.83
CA GLU A 456 -24.21 -30.34 -16.45
C GLU A 456 -23.72 -31.78 -16.28
N GLY A 457 -23.65 -32.22 -15.02
CA GLY A 457 -23.32 -33.57 -14.71
C GLY A 457 -24.23 -34.51 -15.51
N SER A 458 -23.65 -35.16 -16.51
CA SER A 458 -24.28 -36.26 -17.20
C SER A 458 -24.65 -37.33 -16.14
N GLY A 459 -25.88 -37.26 -15.66
CA GLY A 459 -26.50 -38.35 -14.94
C GLY A 459 -26.57 -39.58 -15.84
N ARG A 460 -25.94 -40.64 -15.40
CA ARG A 460 -26.41 -42.04 -15.58
C ARG A 460 -25.88 -42.88 -14.44
#